data_9ec476ee505ad605db886c090cd290bd
#
_entry.id   9ec476ee505ad605db886c090cd290bd
#
_cell.length_a   1.000
_cell.length_b   1.000
_cell.length_c   1.000
_cell.angle_alpha   90.00
_cell.angle_beta   90.00
_cell.angle_gamma   90.00
#
_symmetry.space_group_name_H-M   'P 1'
#
loop_
_entity.id
_entity.type
_entity.pdbx_description
1 polymer ?
#
loop_
_entity_poly.entity_id
_entity_poly.type
_entity_poly.pdbx_seq_one_letter_code
_entity_poly.pdbx_strand_id
1 'polypeptide(L)'
;MKILAIDTSSKLCSVAILEDTNLIKKLELNNGLTHSETLMPLIQKLLKECNLTLNDINLLVSDIGPGSFTGIRIGVASCKAFSDSLNIPCVGISSLEALAYNIKNDGIICSTIDCKNNNCYFALYQLNSGIYNVLHEHCAMSASDVVTLLNTKYPNKTINFVGDGIPSASSNEYLNVENLGIAGYKKFINNNYISENILPLYLKKPQAQIQLEAKLKEKI
;
A
#
# COMPACT_ATOMS: atom_id res chain seq x y z
N MET A 1 -14.28 4.79 15.43
CA MET A 1 -12.80 4.87 15.61
C MET A 1 -12.24 5.77 14.53
N LYS A 2 -11.52 6.85 14.92
CA LYS A 2 -10.90 7.77 13.95
C LYS A 2 -9.54 7.23 13.49
N ILE A 3 -9.34 7.16 12.18
CA ILE A 3 -8.18 6.56 11.54
C ILE A 3 -7.48 7.62 10.69
N LEU A 4 -6.16 7.75 10.84
CA LEU A 4 -5.32 8.48 9.91
C LEU A 4 -4.58 7.49 9.03
N ALA A 5 -4.91 7.47 7.73
CA ALA A 5 -4.22 6.67 6.72
C ALA A 5 -3.21 7.53 5.95
N ILE A 6 -2.02 6.98 5.71
CA ILE A 6 -0.87 7.65 5.10
C ILE A 6 -0.32 6.79 3.96
N ASP A 7 -0.29 7.34 2.75
CA ASP A 7 0.37 6.73 1.58
C ASP A 7 1.39 7.69 0.97
N THR A 8 2.61 7.20 0.86
CA THR A 8 3.75 7.87 0.21
C THR A 8 4.49 6.90 -0.72
N SER A 9 3.83 5.82 -1.13
CA SER A 9 4.43 4.73 -1.92
C SER A 9 4.60 5.05 -3.41
N SER A 10 3.94 6.09 -3.91
CA SER A 10 3.97 6.52 -5.31
C SER A 10 4.48 7.95 -5.46
N LYS A 11 4.22 8.60 -6.60
CA LYS A 11 4.46 10.04 -6.78
C LYS A 11 3.44 10.91 -6.07
N LEU A 12 2.31 10.34 -5.72
CA LEU A 12 1.23 11.00 -5.01
C LEU A 12 1.47 10.86 -3.50
N CYS A 13 1.46 11.97 -2.78
CA CYS A 13 1.40 11.98 -1.33
C CYS A 13 -0.06 12.07 -0.93
N SER A 14 -0.58 11.05 -0.26
CA SER A 14 -1.99 10.93 0.06
C SER A 14 -2.20 10.68 1.55
N VAL A 15 -3.19 11.35 2.13
CA VAL A 15 -3.60 11.17 3.52
C VAL A 15 -5.13 11.19 3.63
N ALA A 16 -5.69 10.38 4.53
CA ALA A 16 -7.13 10.34 4.76
C ALA A 16 -7.46 10.22 6.24
N ILE A 17 -8.58 10.82 6.63
CA ILE A 17 -9.26 10.56 7.90
C ILE A 17 -10.51 9.74 7.60
N LEU A 18 -10.64 8.61 8.31
CA LEU A 18 -11.83 7.77 8.28
C LEU A 18 -12.43 7.66 9.69
N GLU A 19 -13.72 7.39 9.75
CA GLU A 19 -14.40 6.90 10.94
C GLU A 19 -14.86 5.46 10.66
N ASP A 20 -14.18 4.51 11.28
CA ASP A 20 -14.29 3.07 10.96
C ASP A 20 -14.00 2.82 9.47
N THR A 21 -15.01 2.49 8.66
CA THR A 21 -14.90 2.30 7.21
C THR A 21 -15.39 3.50 6.40
N ASN A 22 -15.83 4.58 7.04
CA ASN A 22 -16.42 5.71 6.36
C ASN A 22 -15.38 6.83 6.19
N LEU A 23 -15.15 7.25 4.94
CA LEU A 23 -14.27 8.36 4.64
C LEU A 23 -14.86 9.67 5.17
N ILE A 24 -14.13 10.37 6.05
CA ILE A 24 -14.45 11.74 6.44
C ILE A 24 -13.87 12.70 5.41
N LYS A 25 -12.56 12.57 5.14
CA LYS A 25 -11.87 13.43 4.18
C LYS A 25 -10.56 12.81 3.74
N LYS A 26 -10.18 13.04 2.48
CA LYS A 26 -8.84 12.75 1.98
C LYS A 26 -8.23 13.97 1.29
N LEU A 27 -6.92 14.08 1.35
CA LEU A 27 -6.11 15.03 0.61
C LEU A 27 -5.01 14.30 -0.14
N GLU A 28 -4.79 14.71 -1.38
CA GLU A 28 -3.80 14.14 -2.28
C GLU A 28 -3.01 15.27 -2.91
N LEU A 29 -1.69 15.11 -3.01
CA LEU A 29 -0.84 16.14 -3.56
C LEU A 29 0.30 15.54 -4.38
N ASN A 30 0.43 16.04 -5.63
CA ASN A 30 1.57 15.77 -6.52
C ASN A 30 2.06 17.10 -7.06
N ASN A 31 2.91 17.77 -6.31
CA ASN A 31 3.40 19.13 -6.60
C ASN A 31 4.87 19.17 -7.03
N GLY A 32 5.49 18.00 -7.26
CA GLY A 32 6.89 17.88 -7.63
C GLY A 32 7.88 18.03 -6.46
N LEU A 33 7.40 18.34 -5.24
CA LEU A 33 8.21 18.35 -4.02
C LEU A 33 8.42 16.93 -3.50
N THR A 34 9.41 16.76 -2.61
CA THR A 34 9.65 15.49 -1.94
C THR A 34 8.56 15.18 -0.92
N HIS A 35 8.31 13.90 -0.64
CA HIS A 35 7.35 13.51 0.40
C HIS A 35 7.74 14.01 1.80
N SER A 36 9.04 14.18 2.08
CA SER A 36 9.53 14.75 3.35
C SER A 36 9.11 16.22 3.54
N GLU A 37 8.97 16.97 2.46
CA GLU A 37 8.49 18.36 2.49
C GLU A 37 6.95 18.44 2.50
N THR A 38 6.28 17.44 1.91
CA THR A 38 4.85 17.48 1.61
C THR A 38 4.00 16.86 2.72
N LEU A 39 4.43 15.75 3.32
CA LEU A 39 3.59 14.90 4.17
C LEU A 39 3.09 15.63 5.43
N MET A 40 4.00 16.26 6.19
CA MET A 40 3.60 16.92 7.45
C MET A 40 2.64 18.10 7.22
N PRO A 41 2.89 19.02 6.28
CA PRO A 41 1.92 20.06 5.93
C PRO A 41 0.57 19.51 5.47
N LEU A 42 0.56 18.39 4.72
CA LEU A 42 -0.67 17.77 4.23
C LEU A 42 -1.49 17.18 5.39
N ILE A 43 -0.85 16.50 6.35
CA ILE A 43 -1.50 15.98 7.56
C ILE A 43 -2.08 17.14 8.40
N GLN A 44 -1.30 18.19 8.62
CA GLN A 44 -1.76 19.36 9.38
C GLN A 44 -3.00 20.01 8.73
N LYS A 45 -2.96 20.15 7.39
CA LYS A 45 -4.10 20.68 6.62
C LYS A 45 -5.32 19.79 6.76
N LEU A 46 -5.15 18.45 6.60
CA LEU A 46 -6.25 17.49 6.71
C LEU A 46 -6.92 17.55 8.08
N LEU A 47 -6.15 17.51 9.15
CA LEU A 47 -6.64 17.56 10.52
C LEU A 47 -7.40 18.88 10.78
N LYS A 48 -6.83 20.02 10.36
CA LYS A 48 -7.47 21.33 10.48
C LYS A 48 -8.82 21.38 9.75
N GLU A 49 -8.88 20.85 8.52
CA GLU A 49 -10.12 20.86 7.73
C GLU A 49 -11.19 19.90 8.29
N CYS A 50 -10.79 18.92 9.10
CA CYS A 50 -11.69 18.02 9.82
C CYS A 50 -12.02 18.52 11.25
N ASN A 51 -11.48 19.65 11.70
CA ASN A 51 -11.56 20.14 13.09
C ASN A 51 -11.05 19.09 14.11
N LEU A 52 -9.95 18.39 13.77
CA LEU A 52 -9.31 17.35 14.58
C LEU A 52 -7.86 17.71 14.90
N THR A 53 -7.34 17.06 15.93
CA THR A 53 -5.92 17.01 16.28
C THR A 53 -5.40 15.58 16.21
N LEU A 54 -4.10 15.35 16.30
CA LEU A 54 -3.55 13.99 16.37
C LEU A 54 -4.04 13.22 17.61
N ASN A 55 -4.37 13.91 18.71
CA ASN A 55 -4.91 13.26 19.90
C ASN A 55 -6.32 12.69 19.72
N ASP A 56 -7.03 13.08 18.66
CA ASP A 56 -8.34 12.53 18.32
C ASP A 56 -8.26 11.26 17.49
N ILE A 57 -7.04 10.90 17.02
CA ILE A 57 -6.79 9.71 16.19
C ILE A 57 -6.63 8.48 17.07
N ASN A 58 -7.33 7.42 16.73
CA ASN A 58 -7.33 6.16 17.47
C ASN A 58 -6.51 5.04 16.78
N LEU A 59 -6.23 5.18 15.48
CA LEU A 59 -5.46 4.23 14.71
C LEU A 59 -4.68 4.95 13.61
N LEU A 60 -3.42 4.57 13.44
CA LEU A 60 -2.57 4.97 12.34
C LEU A 60 -2.44 3.82 11.34
N VAL A 61 -2.65 4.11 10.06
CA VAL A 61 -2.46 3.13 8.98
C VAL A 61 -1.44 3.68 7.99
N SER A 62 -0.36 2.95 7.77
CA SER A 62 0.66 3.32 6.78
C SER A 62 0.69 2.33 5.64
N ASP A 63 0.81 2.84 4.41
CA ASP A 63 1.32 2.02 3.31
C ASP A 63 2.77 1.62 3.62
N ILE A 64 3.04 0.32 3.57
CA ILE A 64 4.38 -0.25 3.78
C ILE A 64 5.07 -0.66 2.48
N GLY A 65 4.43 -0.45 1.32
CA GLY A 65 4.92 -0.86 -0.01
C GLY A 65 4.28 -2.16 -0.51
N PRO A 66 4.73 -2.62 -1.67
CA PRO A 66 5.86 -2.15 -2.49
C PRO A 66 5.59 -0.84 -3.24
N GLY A 67 6.65 -0.07 -3.50
CA GLY A 67 6.58 1.21 -4.21
C GLY A 67 7.87 2.00 -4.14
N SER A 68 7.76 3.33 -4.05
CA SER A 68 8.89 4.24 -3.88
C SER A 68 9.68 3.94 -2.62
N PHE A 69 10.93 3.53 -2.77
CA PHE A 69 11.82 3.15 -1.67
C PHE A 69 12.00 4.26 -0.62
N THR A 70 12.16 5.51 -1.07
CA THR A 70 12.28 6.67 -0.19
C THR A 70 10.92 7.06 0.38
N GLY A 71 9.89 7.06 -0.45
CA GLY A 71 8.54 7.46 -0.04
C GLY A 71 8.01 6.56 1.09
N ILE A 72 8.03 5.25 0.92
CA ILE A 72 7.56 4.28 1.92
C ILE A 72 8.24 4.50 3.28
N ARG A 73 9.56 4.76 3.28
CA ARG A 73 10.30 5.03 4.53
C ARG A 73 9.81 6.27 5.24
N ILE A 74 9.46 7.33 4.49
CA ILE A 74 8.95 8.57 5.07
C ILE A 74 7.59 8.32 5.73
N GLY A 75 6.66 7.65 5.05
CA GLY A 75 5.34 7.31 5.59
C GLY A 75 5.43 6.44 6.84
N VAL A 76 6.17 5.33 6.76
CA VAL A 76 6.36 4.40 7.87
C VAL A 76 7.04 5.08 9.07
N ALA A 77 8.11 5.85 8.84
CA ALA A 77 8.81 6.55 9.93
C ALA A 77 7.92 7.58 10.61
N SER A 78 7.12 8.33 9.83
CA SER A 78 6.16 9.31 10.36
C SER A 78 5.06 8.65 11.19
N CYS A 79 4.52 7.54 10.69
CA CYS A 79 3.51 6.76 11.38
C CYS A 79 4.04 6.20 12.72
N LYS A 80 5.26 5.65 12.72
CA LYS A 80 5.93 5.18 13.94
C LYS A 80 6.20 6.31 14.93
N ALA A 81 6.68 7.45 14.46
CA ALA A 81 6.94 8.60 15.33
C ALA A 81 5.65 9.09 16.04
N PHE A 82 4.51 9.13 15.33
CA PHE A 82 3.22 9.44 15.94
C PHE A 82 2.78 8.33 16.91
N SER A 83 2.92 7.07 16.53
CA SER A 83 2.58 5.93 17.37
C SER A 83 3.35 5.96 18.69
N ASP A 84 4.66 6.12 18.62
CA ASP A 84 5.54 6.11 19.79
C ASP A 84 5.33 7.33 20.70
N SER A 85 5.11 8.52 20.10
CA SER A 85 4.97 9.77 20.87
C SER A 85 3.61 9.97 21.51
N LEU A 86 2.56 9.45 20.89
CA LEU A 86 1.16 9.66 21.31
C LEU A 86 0.49 8.37 21.80
N ASN A 87 1.21 7.26 21.81
CA ASN A 87 0.71 5.93 22.17
C ASN A 87 -0.53 5.52 21.36
N ILE A 88 -0.54 5.88 20.07
CA ILE A 88 -1.60 5.50 19.13
C ILE A 88 -1.20 4.20 18.44
N PRO A 89 -2.05 3.14 18.42
CA PRO A 89 -1.73 1.91 17.71
C PRO A 89 -1.54 2.16 16.21
N CYS A 90 -0.63 1.40 15.58
CA CYS A 90 -0.39 1.49 14.14
C CYS A 90 -0.45 0.12 13.46
N VAL A 91 -0.82 0.14 12.16
CA VAL A 91 -0.94 -1.03 11.30
C VAL A 91 -0.33 -0.71 9.93
N GLY A 92 0.41 -1.67 9.38
CA GLY A 92 0.94 -1.61 8.02
C GLY A 92 0.10 -2.40 7.03
N ILE A 93 -0.22 -1.80 5.89
CA ILE A 93 -0.93 -2.43 4.78
C ILE A 93 -0.07 -2.35 3.53
N SER A 94 0.02 -3.44 2.77
CA SER A 94 0.76 -3.38 1.52
C SER A 94 0.00 -2.60 0.44
N SER A 95 0.74 -1.94 -0.45
CA SER A 95 0.18 -1.25 -1.62
C SER A 95 -0.65 -2.20 -2.49
N LEU A 96 -0.24 -3.47 -2.61
CA LEU A 96 -0.96 -4.49 -3.38
C LEU A 96 -2.29 -4.88 -2.71
N GLU A 97 -2.31 -4.96 -1.38
CA GLU A 97 -3.54 -5.20 -0.62
C GLU A 97 -4.50 -4.01 -0.73
N ALA A 98 -4.01 -2.79 -0.54
CA ALA A 98 -4.81 -1.59 -0.69
C ALA A 98 -5.41 -1.45 -2.10
N LEU A 99 -4.66 -1.82 -3.14
CA LEU A 99 -5.17 -1.90 -4.52
C LEU A 99 -6.29 -2.93 -4.67
N ALA A 100 -6.17 -4.11 -4.04
CA ALA A 100 -7.21 -5.14 -4.13
C ALA A 100 -8.57 -4.63 -3.61
N TYR A 101 -8.54 -3.71 -2.65
CA TYR A 101 -9.76 -3.08 -2.11
C TYR A 101 -10.47 -2.14 -3.11
N ASN A 102 -9.91 -1.84 -4.29
CA ASN A 102 -10.63 -1.16 -5.37
C ASN A 102 -11.71 -2.07 -5.97
N ILE A 103 -11.52 -3.38 -5.95
CA ILE A 103 -12.48 -4.37 -6.46
C ILE A 103 -13.47 -4.73 -5.35
N LYS A 104 -14.76 -4.60 -5.62
CA LYS A 104 -15.85 -4.85 -4.64
C LYS A 104 -16.67 -6.09 -4.97
N ASN A 105 -16.50 -6.65 -6.18
CA ASN A 105 -17.21 -7.85 -6.61
C ASN A 105 -16.42 -9.09 -6.22
N ASP A 106 -17.13 -10.12 -5.73
CA ASP A 106 -16.54 -11.42 -5.39
C ASP A 106 -15.80 -12.01 -6.59
N GLY A 107 -14.65 -12.65 -6.33
CA GLY A 107 -13.82 -13.25 -7.34
C GLY A 107 -12.33 -13.20 -7.02
N ILE A 108 -11.52 -13.62 -8.00
CA ILE A 108 -10.06 -13.56 -7.90
C ILE A 108 -9.60 -12.17 -8.33
N ILE A 109 -8.74 -11.56 -7.53
CA ILE A 109 -8.17 -10.24 -7.76
C ILE A 109 -6.66 -10.38 -7.92
N CYS A 110 -6.14 -9.88 -9.03
CA CYS A 110 -4.71 -9.80 -9.32
C CYS A 110 -4.27 -8.34 -9.17
N SER A 111 -3.62 -8.03 -8.05
CA SER A 111 -3.03 -6.71 -7.80
C SER A 111 -1.61 -6.68 -8.35
N THR A 112 -1.29 -5.66 -9.16
CA THR A 112 0.03 -5.52 -9.77
C THR A 112 0.49 -4.07 -9.77
N ILE A 113 1.80 -3.85 -9.49
CA ILE A 113 2.44 -2.54 -9.56
C ILE A 113 3.68 -2.65 -10.44
N ASP A 114 3.83 -1.78 -11.44
CA ASP A 114 5.01 -1.75 -12.31
C ASP A 114 6.29 -1.52 -11.49
N CYS A 115 7.25 -2.42 -11.64
CA CYS A 115 8.53 -2.30 -10.98
C CYS A 115 9.71 -2.26 -11.96
N LYS A 116 9.42 -1.85 -13.21
CA LYS A 116 10.32 -1.63 -14.34
C LYS A 116 10.91 -2.92 -14.95
N ASN A 117 11.42 -2.79 -16.18
CA ASN A 117 12.05 -3.87 -16.93
C ASN A 117 11.12 -5.08 -17.14
N ASN A 118 9.87 -4.84 -17.54
CA ASN A 118 8.82 -5.85 -17.74
C ASN A 118 8.54 -6.71 -16.50
N ASN A 119 8.88 -6.23 -15.31
CA ASN A 119 8.55 -6.87 -14.06
C ASN A 119 7.49 -6.08 -13.32
N CYS A 120 6.71 -6.77 -12.51
CA CYS A 120 5.77 -6.18 -11.59
C CYS A 120 5.91 -6.77 -10.19
N TYR A 121 5.55 -5.98 -9.20
CA TYR A 121 5.12 -6.49 -7.92
C TYR A 121 3.72 -7.06 -8.09
N PHE A 122 3.45 -8.18 -7.44
CA PHE A 122 2.27 -8.98 -7.67
C PHE A 122 1.78 -9.65 -6.41
N ALA A 123 0.46 -9.73 -6.24
CA ALA A 123 -0.22 -10.54 -5.26
C ALA A 123 -1.59 -10.98 -5.78
N LEU A 124 -2.09 -12.12 -5.29
CA LEU A 124 -3.46 -12.59 -5.59
C LEU A 124 -4.28 -12.64 -4.32
N TYR A 125 -5.53 -12.22 -4.47
CA TYR A 125 -6.53 -12.27 -3.42
C TYR A 125 -7.80 -12.95 -3.93
N GLN A 126 -8.51 -13.59 -3.01
CA GLN A 126 -9.88 -14.05 -3.22
C GLN A 126 -10.80 -13.16 -2.41
N LEU A 127 -11.68 -12.43 -3.08
CA LEU A 127 -12.77 -11.73 -2.41
C LEU A 127 -13.99 -12.63 -2.34
N ASN A 128 -14.48 -12.86 -1.13
CA ASN A 128 -15.72 -13.56 -0.86
C ASN A 128 -16.49 -12.81 0.23
N SER A 129 -17.66 -12.30 -0.09
CA SER A 129 -18.58 -11.61 0.84
C SER A 129 -17.87 -10.52 1.65
N GLY A 130 -17.01 -9.72 1.00
CA GLY A 130 -16.30 -8.61 1.62
C GLY A 130 -15.04 -8.98 2.41
N ILE A 131 -14.63 -10.27 2.41
CA ILE A 131 -13.41 -10.78 3.04
C ILE A 131 -12.37 -11.04 1.96
N TYR A 132 -11.20 -10.41 2.10
CA TYR A 132 -10.05 -10.56 1.19
C TYR A 132 -9.08 -11.59 1.77
N ASN A 133 -8.98 -12.75 1.12
CA ASN A 133 -8.04 -13.82 1.51
C ASN A 133 -6.88 -13.87 0.53
N VAL A 134 -5.66 -13.99 1.03
CA VAL A 134 -4.46 -14.11 0.20
C VAL A 134 -4.43 -15.49 -0.47
N LEU A 135 -4.35 -15.51 -1.81
CA LEU A 135 -4.13 -16.72 -2.63
C LEU A 135 -2.67 -16.88 -3.05
N HIS A 136 -1.97 -15.77 -3.19
CA HIS A 136 -0.53 -15.73 -3.49
C HIS A 136 0.09 -14.54 -2.78
N GLU A 137 1.14 -14.83 -2.01
CA GLU A 137 1.90 -13.81 -1.26
C GLU A 137 2.58 -12.80 -2.18
N HIS A 138 2.89 -11.65 -1.62
CA HIS A 138 3.56 -10.57 -2.32
C HIS A 138 4.92 -11.02 -2.87
N CYS A 139 5.13 -10.84 -4.16
CA CYS A 139 6.43 -11.11 -4.80
C CYS A 139 6.69 -10.17 -5.98
N ALA A 140 7.88 -10.28 -6.56
CA ALA A 140 8.25 -9.61 -7.79
C ALA A 140 8.55 -10.66 -8.86
N MET A 141 7.89 -10.57 -10.02
CA MET A 141 8.12 -11.46 -11.17
C MET A 141 7.87 -10.75 -12.49
N SER A 142 8.18 -11.38 -13.61
CA SER A 142 7.87 -10.79 -14.91
C SER A 142 6.35 -10.78 -15.16
N ALA A 143 5.86 -9.79 -15.89
CA ALA A 143 4.45 -9.71 -16.25
C ALA A 143 3.98 -10.95 -17.02
N SER A 144 4.85 -11.55 -17.87
CA SER A 144 4.58 -12.79 -18.60
C SER A 144 4.44 -14.00 -17.68
N ASP A 145 5.28 -14.10 -16.64
CA ASP A 145 5.21 -15.20 -15.68
C ASP A 145 3.94 -15.11 -14.82
N VAL A 146 3.50 -13.91 -14.46
CA VAL A 146 2.21 -13.70 -13.78
C VAL A 146 1.08 -14.24 -14.65
N VAL A 147 1.01 -13.86 -15.92
CA VAL A 147 -0.04 -14.33 -16.84
C VAL A 147 0.01 -15.86 -17.00
N THR A 148 1.20 -16.45 -17.14
CA THR A 148 1.38 -17.89 -17.24
C THR A 148 0.90 -18.62 -15.97
N LEU A 149 1.26 -18.10 -14.80
CA LEU A 149 0.84 -18.63 -13.51
C LEU A 149 -0.69 -18.60 -13.37
N LEU A 150 -1.32 -17.48 -13.76
CA LEU A 150 -2.77 -17.32 -13.69
C LEU A 150 -3.50 -18.31 -14.61
N ASN A 151 -3.07 -18.43 -15.85
CA ASN A 151 -3.65 -19.35 -16.82
C ASN A 151 -3.49 -20.82 -16.38
N THR A 152 -2.37 -21.16 -15.73
CA THR A 152 -2.10 -22.52 -15.25
C THR A 152 -2.89 -22.87 -13.99
N LYS A 153 -2.92 -21.96 -13.00
CA LYS A 153 -3.58 -22.24 -11.71
C LYS A 153 -5.08 -22.01 -11.71
N TYR A 154 -5.56 -21.09 -12.55
CA TYR A 154 -6.96 -20.67 -12.56
C TYR A 154 -7.56 -20.70 -13.96
N PRO A 155 -7.42 -21.83 -14.70
CA PRO A 155 -7.99 -21.95 -16.03
C PRO A 155 -9.52 -21.73 -15.95
N ASN A 156 -10.04 -20.95 -16.89
CA ASN A 156 -11.48 -20.64 -16.98
C ASN A 156 -12.07 -19.83 -15.80
N LYS A 157 -11.25 -19.21 -14.94
CA LYS A 157 -11.71 -18.26 -13.92
C LYS A 157 -11.58 -16.84 -14.44
N THR A 158 -12.59 -16.02 -14.16
CA THR A 158 -12.48 -14.58 -14.36
C THR A 158 -11.56 -14.00 -13.30
N ILE A 159 -10.56 -13.23 -13.72
CA ILE A 159 -9.61 -12.57 -12.86
C ILE A 159 -9.78 -11.06 -13.02
N ASN A 160 -10.00 -10.38 -11.91
CA ASN A 160 -10.09 -8.93 -11.87
C ASN A 160 -8.66 -8.37 -11.68
N PHE A 161 -8.14 -7.70 -12.69
CA PHE A 161 -6.83 -7.06 -12.61
C PHE A 161 -6.97 -5.64 -12.07
N VAL A 162 -6.04 -5.23 -11.19
CA VAL A 162 -5.96 -3.88 -10.65
C VAL A 162 -4.51 -3.42 -10.53
N GLY A 163 -4.27 -2.14 -10.79
CA GLY A 163 -2.94 -1.53 -10.80
C GLY A 163 -2.33 -1.45 -12.20
N ASP A 164 -1.05 -1.11 -12.30
CA ASP A 164 -0.34 -0.75 -13.54
C ASP A 164 0.75 -1.74 -13.97
N GLY A 165 0.91 -2.85 -13.25
CA GLY A 165 2.01 -3.81 -13.50
C GLY A 165 1.84 -4.68 -14.75
N ILE A 166 0.61 -4.84 -15.27
CA ILE A 166 0.30 -5.59 -16.49
C ILE A 166 -0.57 -4.72 -17.40
N PRO A 167 0.02 -3.90 -18.27
CA PRO A 167 -0.69 -2.86 -19.04
C PRO A 167 -1.84 -3.39 -19.92
N SER A 168 -1.70 -4.59 -20.46
CA SER A 168 -2.72 -5.22 -21.33
C SER A 168 -3.94 -5.75 -20.59
N ALA A 169 -3.89 -5.85 -19.27
CA ALA A 169 -4.91 -6.44 -18.43
C ALA A 169 -5.37 -5.53 -17.28
N SER A 170 -4.60 -4.46 -17.00
CA SER A 170 -4.84 -3.57 -15.86
C SER A 170 -5.94 -2.55 -16.12
N SER A 171 -6.66 -2.20 -15.07
CA SER A 171 -7.61 -1.07 -15.06
C SER A 171 -6.96 0.30 -14.96
N ASN A 172 -5.61 0.39 -14.88
CA ASN A 172 -4.85 1.61 -14.58
C ASN A 172 -5.33 2.34 -13.30
N GLU A 173 -5.92 1.60 -12.40
CA GLU A 173 -6.35 2.15 -11.12
C GLU A 173 -5.14 2.32 -10.19
N TYR A 174 -5.11 3.46 -9.53
CA TYR A 174 -4.09 3.77 -8.53
C TYR A 174 -4.57 3.40 -7.14
N LEU A 175 -3.61 3.26 -6.22
CA LEU A 175 -3.91 3.08 -4.82
C LEU A 175 -4.78 4.26 -4.31
N ASN A 176 -5.88 3.93 -3.65
CA ASN A 176 -6.73 4.90 -2.98
C ASN A 176 -6.45 4.84 -1.47
N VAL A 177 -6.01 5.94 -0.89
CA VAL A 177 -5.69 6.04 0.55
C VAL A 177 -6.90 5.76 1.45
N GLU A 178 -8.11 5.94 0.97
CA GLU A 178 -9.34 5.50 1.65
C GLU A 178 -9.35 3.97 1.81
N ASN A 179 -9.09 3.23 0.74
CA ASN A 179 -9.03 1.77 0.77
C ASN A 179 -7.89 1.25 1.66
N LEU A 180 -6.76 1.97 1.68
CA LEU A 180 -5.68 1.72 2.64
C LEU A 180 -6.18 1.80 4.09
N GLY A 181 -6.91 2.86 4.43
CA GLY A 181 -7.51 3.05 5.75
C GLY A 181 -8.52 1.96 6.11
N ILE A 182 -9.40 1.57 5.17
CA ILE A 182 -10.38 0.50 5.36
C ILE A 182 -9.69 -0.86 5.59
N ALA A 183 -8.66 -1.18 4.79
CA ALA A 183 -7.88 -2.41 4.97
C ALA A 183 -7.20 -2.44 6.33
N GLY A 184 -6.57 -1.33 6.74
CA GLY A 184 -5.93 -1.19 8.04
C GLY A 184 -6.91 -1.33 9.22
N TYR A 185 -8.07 -0.73 9.13
CA TYR A 185 -9.12 -0.90 10.14
C TYR A 185 -9.53 -2.36 10.28
N LYS A 186 -9.86 -3.03 9.17
CA LYS A 186 -10.25 -4.45 9.19
C LYS A 186 -9.14 -5.33 9.75
N LYS A 187 -7.89 -5.11 9.35
CA LYS A 187 -6.74 -5.83 9.88
C LYS A 187 -6.61 -5.63 11.39
N PHE A 188 -6.72 -4.40 11.86
CA PHE A 188 -6.58 -4.05 13.28
C PHE A 188 -7.64 -4.74 14.16
N ILE A 189 -8.92 -4.68 13.76
CA ILE A 189 -9.99 -5.36 14.51
C ILE A 189 -9.85 -6.87 14.48
N ASN A 190 -9.44 -7.46 13.34
CA ASN A 190 -9.23 -8.91 13.20
C ASN A 190 -8.02 -9.40 14.04
N ASN A 191 -7.02 -8.54 14.27
CA ASN A 191 -5.86 -8.80 15.13
C ASN A 191 -6.11 -8.42 16.60
N ASN A 192 -7.35 -8.41 17.07
CA ASN A 192 -7.73 -8.09 18.44
C ASN A 192 -7.18 -6.74 18.94
N TYR A 193 -7.16 -5.71 18.07
CA TYR A 193 -6.70 -4.36 18.37
C TYR A 193 -5.23 -4.25 18.78
N ILE A 194 -4.39 -5.16 18.28
CA ILE A 194 -2.95 -5.15 18.58
C ILE A 194 -2.23 -4.24 17.58
N SER A 195 -1.42 -3.30 18.12
CA SER A 195 -0.51 -2.48 17.33
C SER A 195 0.63 -3.31 16.73
N GLU A 196 1.04 -2.98 15.51
CA GLU A 196 2.14 -3.64 14.82
C GLU A 196 3.44 -2.84 14.87
N ASN A 197 4.58 -3.52 14.93
CA ASN A 197 5.86 -2.90 14.60
C ASN A 197 6.02 -2.86 13.08
N ILE A 198 5.44 -1.82 12.45
CA ILE A 198 5.43 -1.68 10.99
C ILE A 198 6.83 -1.48 10.43
N LEU A 199 7.14 -2.17 9.33
CA LEU A 199 8.40 -2.07 8.59
C LEU A 199 8.12 -1.99 7.09
N PRO A 200 8.95 -1.28 6.30
CA PRO A 200 8.84 -1.27 4.86
C PRO A 200 8.93 -2.68 4.25
N LEU A 201 8.03 -2.99 3.32
CA LEU A 201 8.01 -4.24 2.57
C LEU A 201 8.88 -4.11 1.32
N TYR A 202 10.07 -4.72 1.34
CA TYR A 202 10.98 -4.73 0.22
C TYR A 202 10.94 -6.06 -0.52
N LEU A 203 10.28 -6.10 -1.68
CA LEU A 203 10.21 -7.28 -2.55
C LEU A 203 11.35 -7.36 -3.57
N LYS A 204 12.12 -6.28 -3.72
CA LYS A 204 13.35 -6.21 -4.51
C LYS A 204 14.47 -5.57 -3.69
N LYS A 205 15.71 -6.01 -3.97
CA LYS A 205 16.89 -5.32 -3.43
C LYS A 205 16.98 -3.90 -3.99
N PRO A 206 17.48 -2.94 -3.21
CA PRO A 206 17.77 -1.59 -3.71
C PRO A 206 18.67 -1.62 -4.92
N GLN A 207 18.42 -0.74 -5.91
CA GLN A 207 19.23 -0.67 -7.13
C GLN A 207 20.74 -0.53 -6.86
N ALA A 208 21.10 0.27 -5.85
CA ALA A 208 22.48 0.45 -5.43
C ALA A 208 23.13 -0.86 -4.94
N GLN A 209 22.38 -1.69 -4.24
CA GLN A 209 22.87 -3.00 -3.79
C GLN A 209 23.05 -3.96 -4.95
N ILE A 210 22.12 -3.97 -5.91
CA ILE A 210 22.23 -4.80 -7.15
C ILE A 210 23.48 -4.39 -7.94
N GLN A 211 23.70 -3.08 -8.10
CA GLN A 211 24.89 -2.56 -8.80
C GLN A 211 26.19 -2.88 -8.07
N LEU A 212 26.21 -2.82 -6.74
CA LEU A 212 27.37 -3.19 -5.94
C LEU A 212 27.68 -4.68 -6.07
N GLU A 213 26.67 -5.54 -5.96
CA GLU A 213 26.83 -7.00 -6.12
C GLU A 213 27.32 -7.37 -7.53
N ALA A 214 26.84 -6.67 -8.57
CA ALA A 214 27.33 -6.87 -9.94
C ALA A 214 28.82 -6.49 -10.07
N LYS A 215 29.23 -5.31 -9.58
CA LYS A 215 30.62 -4.87 -9.59
C LYS A 215 31.57 -5.78 -8.80
N LEU A 216 31.09 -6.40 -7.73
CA LEU A 216 31.88 -7.33 -6.93
C LEU A 216 32.08 -8.67 -7.68
N LYS A 217 31.10 -9.12 -8.44
CA LYS A 217 31.20 -10.34 -9.29
C LYS A 217 32.12 -10.17 -10.49
N GLU A 218 32.27 -8.96 -11.03
CA GLU A 218 33.20 -8.66 -12.13
C GLU A 218 34.67 -8.59 -11.69
N LYS A 219 34.96 -8.59 -10.39
CA LYS A 219 36.31 -8.50 -9.82
C LYS A 219 36.87 -9.86 -9.35
N ILE A 220 36.11 -10.94 -9.50
CA ILE A 220 36.50 -12.34 -9.21
C ILE A 220 36.68 -13.09 -10.53
#